data_d021129444432e60fdfc05255d040cfc
#
_entry.id   d021129444432e60fdfc05255d040cfc
#
_cell.length_a   1.000
_cell.length_b   1.000
_cell.length_c   1.000
_cell.angle_alpha   90.00
_cell.angle_beta   90.00
_cell.angle_gamma   90.00
#
_symmetry.space_group_name_H-M   'P 1'
#
loop_
_entity.id
_entity.type
_entity.pdbx_description
1 polymer ?
#
loop_
_entity_poly.entity_id
_entity_poly.type
_entity_poly.pdbx_seq_one_letter_code
_entity_poly.pdbx_strand_id
1 'polypeptide(L)'
;MSYHKENLKEQFAEIAWDICKRESWQKVNMRRVAQKAGVSNNAFYRHFKDKNDLKAELMRRGFEILYEGMKDVTNNFSSYGAHYIRFGLDYPHIYDLMFGNTDLDMSLYPDLEALSNASFNGIVEGLKSFMPDESENDVMIKAYNVWASVHGTVGILRRKDLRRNRDKSLEWIENNLEEYLEMTTFR
;
A
#
# COMPACT_ATOMS: atom_id res chain seq x y z
N MET A 1 -28.20 25.23 6.48
CA MET A 1 -27.67 24.60 5.25
C MET A 1 -26.13 24.70 5.16
N SER A 2 -25.40 24.44 6.25
CA SER A 2 -23.94 24.52 6.30
C SER A 2 -23.24 23.12 6.38
N TYR A 3 -23.99 22.06 6.56
CA TYR A 3 -23.48 20.70 6.81
C TYR A 3 -22.88 20.00 5.58
N HIS A 4 -23.06 20.54 4.36
CA HIS A 4 -22.59 19.92 3.11
C HIS A 4 -21.17 20.35 2.66
N LYS A 5 -20.56 21.37 3.25
CA LYS A 5 -19.27 21.89 2.78
C LYS A 5 -18.04 21.21 3.41
N GLU A 6 -18.13 20.76 4.65
CA GLU A 6 -16.99 20.16 5.36
C GLU A 6 -16.68 18.72 4.91
N ASN A 7 -17.65 18.05 4.30
CA ASN A 7 -17.49 16.63 3.90
C ASN A 7 -17.15 16.42 2.41
N LEU A 8 -17.04 17.49 1.59
CA LEU A 8 -16.90 17.33 0.14
C LEU A 8 -15.50 16.83 -0.26
N LYS A 9 -14.46 17.24 0.46
CA LYS A 9 -13.08 16.73 0.24
C LYS A 9 -13.04 15.23 0.48
N GLU A 10 -13.60 14.78 1.61
CA GLU A 10 -13.70 13.39 1.98
C GLU A 10 -14.49 12.59 0.94
N GLN A 11 -15.65 13.10 0.53
CA GLN A 11 -16.49 12.48 -0.50
C GLN A 11 -15.76 12.30 -1.83
N PHE A 12 -14.96 13.29 -2.26
CA PHE A 12 -14.12 13.16 -3.46
C PHE A 12 -13.08 12.07 -3.32
N ALA A 13 -12.43 12.00 -2.16
CA ALA A 13 -11.42 10.99 -1.88
C ALA A 13 -12.04 9.58 -1.82
N GLU A 14 -13.20 9.40 -1.22
CA GLU A 14 -13.95 8.13 -1.20
C GLU A 14 -14.34 7.68 -2.61
N ILE A 15 -14.91 8.58 -3.42
CA ILE A 15 -15.28 8.27 -4.81
C ILE A 15 -14.05 7.88 -5.63
N ALA A 16 -12.95 8.62 -5.47
CA ALA A 16 -11.71 8.33 -6.19
C ALA A 16 -11.09 7.00 -5.73
N TRP A 17 -11.14 6.72 -4.42
CA TRP A 17 -10.72 5.46 -3.84
C TRP A 17 -11.49 4.29 -4.44
N ASP A 18 -12.80 4.37 -4.48
CA ASP A 18 -13.67 3.33 -5.06
C ASP A 18 -13.37 3.08 -6.55
N ILE A 19 -13.15 4.15 -7.32
CA ILE A 19 -12.77 4.02 -8.73
C ILE A 19 -11.40 3.35 -8.84
N CYS A 20 -10.41 3.81 -8.07
CA CYS A 20 -9.06 3.27 -8.08
C CYS A 20 -9.06 1.78 -7.68
N LYS A 21 -9.71 1.44 -6.57
CA LYS A 21 -9.79 0.07 -6.05
C LYS A 21 -10.40 -0.91 -7.05
N ARG A 22 -11.42 -0.50 -7.80
CA ARG A 22 -12.15 -1.38 -8.74
C ARG A 22 -11.54 -1.42 -10.13
N GLU A 23 -10.97 -0.33 -10.60
CA GLU A 23 -10.57 -0.19 -12.00
C GLU A 23 -9.07 0.08 -12.17
N SER A 24 -8.52 1.07 -11.54
CA SER A 24 -7.13 1.50 -11.40
C SER A 24 -7.01 3.03 -11.24
N TRP A 25 -5.83 3.52 -10.87
CA TRP A 25 -5.55 4.96 -10.81
C TRP A 25 -5.71 5.69 -12.15
N GLN A 26 -5.38 5.03 -13.27
CA GLN A 26 -5.51 5.60 -14.62
C GLN A 26 -6.95 5.95 -14.97
N LYS A 27 -7.91 5.29 -14.37
CA LYS A 27 -9.36 5.53 -14.54
C LYS A 27 -9.91 6.63 -13.65
N VAL A 28 -9.14 7.09 -12.67
CA VAL A 28 -9.50 8.23 -11.81
C VAL A 28 -9.22 9.53 -12.57
N ASN A 29 -10.25 10.35 -12.73
CA ASN A 29 -10.10 11.72 -13.21
C ASN A 29 -11.06 12.67 -12.48
N MET A 30 -10.67 13.92 -12.33
CA MET A 30 -11.36 14.92 -11.52
C MET A 30 -12.79 15.17 -11.98
N ARG A 31 -13.03 15.20 -13.30
CA ARG A 31 -14.38 15.40 -13.86
C ARG A 31 -15.32 14.26 -13.48
N ARG A 32 -14.83 13.00 -13.60
CA ARG A 32 -15.62 11.81 -13.21
C ARG A 32 -15.91 11.81 -11.71
N VAL A 33 -14.95 12.21 -10.89
CA VAL A 33 -15.11 12.30 -9.42
C VAL A 33 -16.15 13.37 -9.06
N ALA A 34 -16.03 14.61 -9.61
CA ALA A 34 -16.98 15.69 -9.38
C ALA A 34 -18.41 15.31 -9.84
N GLN A 35 -18.54 14.69 -11.03
CA GLN A 35 -19.81 14.21 -11.55
C GLN A 35 -20.48 13.19 -10.61
N LYS A 36 -19.71 12.22 -10.10
CA LYS A 36 -20.21 11.22 -9.15
C LYS A 36 -20.62 11.85 -7.81
N ALA A 37 -19.94 12.93 -7.39
CA ALA A 37 -20.31 13.70 -6.19
C ALA A 37 -21.51 14.64 -6.41
N GLY A 38 -22.04 14.73 -7.63
CA GLY A 38 -23.18 15.61 -7.94
C GLY A 38 -22.84 17.10 -7.98
N VAL A 39 -21.56 17.46 -8.21
CA VAL A 39 -21.10 18.85 -8.20
C VAL A 39 -20.32 19.21 -9.47
N SER A 40 -20.08 20.52 -9.67
CA SER A 40 -19.28 21.00 -10.79
C SER A 40 -17.81 20.64 -10.66
N ASN A 41 -17.10 20.53 -11.80
CA ASN A 41 -15.67 20.29 -11.79
C ASN A 41 -14.88 21.40 -11.03
N ASN A 42 -15.37 22.64 -11.05
CA ASN A 42 -14.75 23.74 -10.29
C ASN A 42 -14.84 23.53 -8.77
N ALA A 43 -15.84 22.79 -8.27
CA ALA A 43 -15.93 22.45 -6.85
C ALA A 43 -14.79 21.53 -6.41
N PHE A 44 -14.35 20.62 -7.28
CA PHE A 44 -13.20 19.75 -7.02
C PHE A 44 -11.92 20.56 -6.73
N TYR A 45 -11.59 21.54 -7.59
CA TYR A 45 -10.36 22.34 -7.47
C TYR A 45 -10.30 23.29 -6.25
N ARG A 46 -11.39 23.39 -5.49
CA ARG A 46 -11.37 24.09 -4.20
C ARG A 46 -10.82 23.21 -3.06
N HIS A 47 -10.76 21.92 -3.27
CA HIS A 47 -10.34 20.93 -2.27
C HIS A 47 -9.06 20.21 -2.62
N PHE A 48 -8.81 20.00 -3.90
CA PHE A 48 -7.58 19.39 -4.43
C PHE A 48 -6.99 20.30 -5.51
N LYS A 49 -5.76 20.70 -5.34
CA LYS A 49 -5.04 21.60 -6.27
C LYS A 49 -4.99 20.98 -7.68
N ASP A 50 -4.69 19.71 -7.75
CA ASP A 50 -4.57 18.93 -8.99
C ASP A 50 -4.82 17.43 -8.75
N LYS A 51 -4.53 16.64 -9.77
CA LYS A 51 -4.65 15.18 -9.69
C LYS A 51 -3.61 14.55 -8.75
N ASN A 52 -2.46 15.18 -8.54
CA ASN A 52 -1.41 14.69 -7.66
C ASN A 52 -1.79 14.84 -6.18
N ASP A 53 -2.46 15.94 -5.80
CA ASP A 53 -3.03 16.09 -4.45
C ASP A 53 -4.00 14.95 -4.12
N LEU A 54 -4.88 14.61 -5.07
CA LEU A 54 -5.78 13.48 -4.90
C LEU A 54 -5.04 12.14 -4.84
N LYS A 55 -3.98 11.98 -5.66
CA LYS A 55 -3.11 10.80 -5.65
C LYS A 55 -2.44 10.61 -4.30
N ALA A 56 -1.86 11.68 -3.76
CA ALA A 56 -1.22 11.68 -2.45
C ALA A 56 -2.21 11.29 -1.34
N GLU A 57 -3.44 11.81 -1.40
CA GLU A 57 -4.50 11.46 -0.45
C GLU A 57 -4.88 9.97 -0.52
N LEU A 58 -5.00 9.39 -1.72
CA LEU A 58 -5.29 7.97 -1.87
C LEU A 58 -4.12 7.09 -1.40
N MET A 59 -2.89 7.49 -1.69
CA MET A 59 -1.70 6.78 -1.19
C MET A 59 -1.63 6.82 0.33
N ARG A 60 -1.89 7.99 0.95
CA ARG A 60 -1.95 8.16 2.41
C ARG A 60 -2.94 7.17 3.04
N ARG A 61 -4.16 7.08 2.50
CA ARG A 61 -5.18 6.12 2.95
C ARG A 61 -4.74 4.67 2.79
N GLY A 62 -4.06 4.36 1.69
CA GLY A 62 -3.50 3.02 1.46
C GLY A 62 -2.48 2.65 2.54
N PHE A 63 -1.57 3.56 2.87
CA PHE A 63 -0.61 3.36 3.96
C PHE A 63 -1.29 3.26 5.33
N GLU A 64 -2.31 4.06 5.60
CA GLU A 64 -3.07 3.98 6.86
C GLU A 64 -3.76 2.63 7.04
N ILE A 65 -4.41 2.11 5.98
CA ILE A 65 -5.03 0.77 6.01
C ILE A 65 -3.97 -0.31 6.24
N LEU A 66 -2.84 -0.21 5.53
CA LEU A 66 -1.72 -1.13 5.71
C LEU A 66 -1.21 -1.11 7.16
N TYR A 67 -1.05 0.09 7.74
CA TYR A 67 -0.59 0.27 9.12
C TYR A 67 -1.59 -0.21 10.15
N GLU A 68 -2.88 0.11 9.98
CA GLU A 68 -3.92 -0.32 10.92
C GLU A 68 -3.91 -1.83 11.08
N GLY A 69 -3.85 -2.57 9.96
CA GLY A 69 -3.78 -4.03 10.02
C GLY A 69 -2.50 -4.58 10.62
N MET A 70 -1.44 -3.76 10.72
CA MET A 70 -0.17 -4.16 11.33
C MET A 70 -0.12 -3.92 12.85
N LYS A 71 -0.99 -3.07 13.41
CA LYS A 71 -1.01 -2.77 14.85
C LYS A 71 -1.32 -3.99 15.71
N ASP A 72 -2.14 -4.89 15.21
CA ASP A 72 -2.55 -6.09 15.91
C ASP A 72 -1.55 -7.26 15.76
N VAL A 73 -0.55 -7.08 14.89
CA VAL A 73 0.50 -8.08 14.62
C VAL A 73 1.64 -7.88 15.61
N THR A 74 1.39 -8.20 16.86
CA THR A 74 2.40 -8.11 17.93
C THR A 74 3.34 -9.32 17.92
N ASN A 75 4.64 -9.07 17.82
CA ASN A 75 5.73 -10.01 18.12
C ASN A 75 6.03 -11.13 17.11
N ASN A 76 5.40 -11.19 15.96
CA ASN A 76 5.75 -12.14 14.90
C ASN A 76 6.04 -11.41 13.59
N PHE A 77 7.30 -11.39 13.19
CA PHE A 77 7.76 -10.72 11.99
C PHE A 77 7.19 -11.35 10.70
N SER A 78 6.93 -12.68 10.70
CA SER A 78 6.28 -13.38 9.60
C SER A 78 4.84 -12.92 9.39
N SER A 79 4.09 -12.69 10.49
CA SER A 79 2.72 -12.17 10.43
C SER A 79 2.67 -10.76 9.85
N TYR A 80 3.69 -9.93 10.14
CA TYR A 80 3.82 -8.60 9.53
C TYR A 80 3.98 -8.68 8.01
N GLY A 81 4.90 -9.53 7.54
CA GLY A 81 5.10 -9.80 6.12
C GLY A 81 3.88 -10.42 5.44
N ALA A 82 3.20 -11.36 6.12
CA ALA A 82 1.98 -11.99 5.63
C ALA A 82 0.85 -10.97 5.46
N HIS A 83 0.66 -10.05 6.43
CA HIS A 83 -0.30 -8.96 6.32
C HIS A 83 0.00 -8.04 5.12
N TYR A 84 1.28 -7.69 4.94
CA TYR A 84 1.72 -6.88 3.81
C TYR A 84 1.39 -7.53 2.46
N ILE A 85 1.69 -8.83 2.32
CA ILE A 85 1.36 -9.59 1.11
C ILE A 85 -0.15 -9.65 0.91
N ARG A 86 -0.94 -9.93 1.97
CA ARG A 86 -2.40 -9.97 1.93
C ARG A 86 -2.98 -8.64 1.44
N PHE A 87 -2.49 -7.52 1.97
CA PHE A 87 -2.89 -6.19 1.48
C PHE A 87 -2.66 -6.03 -0.03
N GLY A 88 -1.50 -6.45 -0.56
CA GLY A 88 -1.21 -6.39 -1.99
C GLY A 88 -2.11 -7.27 -2.86
N LEU A 89 -2.63 -8.36 -2.31
CA LEU A 89 -3.60 -9.25 -2.99
C LEU A 89 -5.03 -8.69 -2.94
N ASP A 90 -5.45 -8.13 -1.80
CA ASP A 90 -6.81 -7.63 -1.56
C ASP A 90 -7.05 -6.27 -2.21
N TYR A 91 -5.99 -5.44 -2.30
CA TYR A 91 -6.03 -4.08 -2.84
C TYR A 91 -5.07 -3.87 -4.02
N PRO A 92 -5.11 -4.69 -5.09
CA PRO A 92 -4.05 -4.73 -6.10
C PRO A 92 -3.82 -3.37 -6.79
N HIS A 93 -4.87 -2.61 -7.09
CA HIS A 93 -4.74 -1.31 -7.74
C HIS A 93 -4.29 -0.19 -6.80
N ILE A 94 -4.60 -0.29 -5.52
CA ILE A 94 -4.10 0.61 -4.47
C ILE A 94 -2.62 0.31 -4.22
N TYR A 95 -2.25 -0.96 -4.13
CA TYR A 95 -0.87 -1.40 -4.01
C TYR A 95 -0.02 -0.86 -5.19
N ASP A 96 -0.51 -0.96 -6.43
CA ASP A 96 0.16 -0.42 -7.62
C ASP A 96 0.26 1.12 -7.58
N LEU A 97 -0.72 1.80 -6.99
CA LEU A 97 -0.68 3.24 -6.76
C LEU A 97 0.41 3.64 -5.75
N MET A 98 0.56 2.85 -4.67
CA MET A 98 1.51 3.12 -3.57
C MET A 98 2.95 2.77 -3.94
N PHE A 99 3.16 1.61 -4.55
CA PHE A 99 4.48 1.01 -4.74
C PHE A 99 4.91 0.86 -6.21
N GLY A 100 4.04 1.18 -7.14
CA GLY A 100 4.37 1.20 -8.56
C GLY A 100 5.21 2.40 -8.96
N ASN A 101 5.58 2.47 -10.23
CA ASN A 101 6.27 3.66 -10.76
C ASN A 101 5.34 4.87 -10.65
N THR A 102 5.65 5.77 -9.71
CA THR A 102 4.87 6.98 -9.45
C THR A 102 5.65 8.22 -9.85
N ASP A 103 4.97 9.12 -10.59
CA ASP A 103 5.51 10.44 -10.95
C ASP A 103 5.31 11.46 -9.82
N LEU A 104 4.84 11.02 -8.64
CA LEU A 104 4.59 11.90 -7.51
C LEU A 104 5.91 12.28 -6.83
N ASP A 105 6.17 13.56 -6.74
CA ASP A 105 7.24 14.09 -5.92
C ASP A 105 6.82 14.05 -4.44
N MET A 106 7.31 13.05 -3.73
CA MET A 106 6.95 12.81 -2.32
C MET A 106 7.41 13.95 -1.41
N SER A 107 8.44 14.70 -1.76
CA SER A 107 8.95 15.83 -0.95
C SER A 107 7.91 16.97 -0.80
N LEU A 108 6.93 17.03 -1.70
CA LEU A 108 5.79 17.95 -1.61
C LEU A 108 4.71 17.49 -0.62
N TYR A 109 4.80 16.27 -0.11
CA TYR A 109 3.81 15.61 0.77
C TYR A 109 4.51 14.97 1.98
N PRO A 110 5.07 15.76 2.91
CA PRO A 110 5.93 15.24 3.99
C PRO A 110 5.22 14.22 4.90
N ASP A 111 3.92 14.38 5.14
CA ASP A 111 3.16 13.40 5.94
C ASP A 111 3.04 12.06 5.21
N LEU A 112 2.86 12.05 3.89
CA LEU A 112 2.83 10.85 3.07
C LEU A 112 4.22 10.21 2.99
N GLU A 113 5.27 11.01 2.83
CA GLU A 113 6.65 10.54 2.80
C GLU A 113 7.02 9.87 4.13
N ALA A 114 6.64 10.47 5.25
CA ALA A 114 6.83 9.89 6.58
C ALA A 114 6.12 8.54 6.74
N LEU A 115 4.86 8.44 6.29
CA LEU A 115 4.10 7.18 6.29
C LEU A 115 4.77 6.11 5.41
N SER A 116 5.19 6.46 4.21
CA SER A 116 5.88 5.54 3.31
C SER A 116 7.18 5.01 3.92
N ASN A 117 7.99 5.90 4.49
CA ASN A 117 9.24 5.54 5.14
C ASN A 117 9.03 4.69 6.39
N ALA A 118 7.99 4.94 7.17
CA ALA A 118 7.69 4.17 8.38
C ALA A 118 7.43 2.68 8.07
N SER A 119 6.87 2.35 6.90
CA SER A 119 6.67 0.97 6.44
C SER A 119 8.00 0.21 6.33
N PHE A 120 9.03 0.83 5.71
CA PHE A 120 10.35 0.24 5.64
C PHE A 120 11.09 0.25 7.00
N ASN A 121 10.97 1.34 7.76
CA ASN A 121 11.58 1.45 9.08
C ASN A 121 11.07 0.36 10.04
N GLY A 122 9.81 -0.06 9.93
CA GLY A 122 9.25 -1.18 10.68
C GLY A 122 10.02 -2.48 10.45
N ILE A 123 10.46 -2.74 9.21
CA ILE A 123 11.31 -3.89 8.88
C ILE A 123 12.68 -3.75 9.57
N VAL A 124 13.30 -2.57 9.46
CA VAL A 124 14.62 -2.30 10.05
C VAL A 124 14.60 -2.49 11.57
N GLU A 125 13.64 -1.88 12.26
CA GLU A 125 13.52 -1.98 13.72
C GLU A 125 13.19 -3.41 14.18
N GLY A 126 12.33 -4.11 13.44
CA GLY A 126 12.08 -5.53 13.66
C GLY A 126 13.36 -6.36 13.57
N LEU A 127 14.15 -6.19 12.51
CA LEU A 127 15.41 -6.91 12.33
C LEU A 127 16.44 -6.58 13.42
N LYS A 128 16.58 -5.33 13.83
CA LYS A 128 17.46 -4.94 14.94
C LYS A 128 17.16 -5.70 16.22
N SER A 129 15.90 -5.94 16.52
CA SER A 129 15.50 -6.69 17.71
C SER A 129 15.87 -8.17 17.64
N PHE A 130 15.94 -8.76 16.45
CA PHE A 130 16.36 -10.16 16.23
C PHE A 130 17.86 -10.32 16.01
N MET A 131 18.56 -9.27 15.61
CA MET A 131 19.97 -9.27 15.23
C MET A 131 20.75 -8.15 15.96
N PRO A 132 20.75 -8.16 17.31
CA PRO A 132 21.28 -7.04 18.10
C PRO A 132 22.81 -6.84 17.97
N ASP A 133 23.53 -7.89 17.56
CA ASP A 133 25.00 -7.88 17.42
C ASP A 133 25.47 -7.58 15.97
N GLU A 134 24.54 -7.44 15.02
CA GLU A 134 24.86 -7.14 13.63
C GLU A 134 25.11 -5.65 13.39
N SER A 135 25.93 -5.36 12.37
CA SER A 135 26.16 -3.96 11.99
C SER A 135 24.90 -3.32 11.38
N GLU A 136 24.78 -1.98 11.53
CA GLU A 136 23.68 -1.24 10.90
C GLU A 136 23.59 -1.49 9.38
N ASN A 137 24.73 -1.63 8.71
CA ASN A 137 24.78 -1.93 7.28
C ASN A 137 24.22 -3.31 6.96
N ASP A 138 24.54 -4.33 7.76
CA ASP A 138 24.04 -5.69 7.54
C ASP A 138 22.53 -5.77 7.80
N VAL A 139 22.04 -5.08 8.83
CA VAL A 139 20.60 -4.93 9.10
C VAL A 139 19.89 -4.26 7.91
N MET A 140 20.46 -3.19 7.35
CA MET A 140 19.90 -2.52 6.17
C MET A 140 19.86 -3.41 4.94
N ILE A 141 20.92 -4.14 4.65
CA ILE A 141 20.96 -5.09 3.52
C ILE A 141 19.89 -6.17 3.70
N LYS A 142 19.75 -6.70 4.91
CA LYS A 142 18.72 -7.69 5.25
C LYS A 142 17.31 -7.11 5.10
N ALA A 143 17.09 -5.86 5.54
CA ALA A 143 15.81 -5.15 5.40
C ALA A 143 15.40 -5.01 3.92
N TYR A 144 16.33 -4.63 3.05
CA TYR A 144 16.07 -4.59 1.60
C TYR A 144 15.73 -5.97 1.03
N ASN A 145 16.42 -7.04 1.47
CA ASN A 145 16.10 -8.40 1.04
C ASN A 145 14.70 -8.83 1.47
N VAL A 146 14.33 -8.57 2.73
CA VAL A 146 12.96 -8.83 3.23
C VAL A 146 11.94 -8.06 2.41
N TRP A 147 12.17 -6.77 2.20
CA TRP A 147 11.28 -5.91 1.43
C TRP A 147 11.11 -6.38 -0.01
N ALA A 148 12.22 -6.70 -0.70
CA ALA A 148 12.19 -7.26 -2.05
C ALA A 148 11.46 -8.61 -2.11
N SER A 149 11.61 -9.45 -1.08
CA SER A 149 10.95 -10.76 -1.00
C SER A 149 9.43 -10.61 -0.91
N VAL A 150 8.91 -9.75 -0.01
CA VAL A 150 7.45 -9.56 0.12
C VAL A 150 6.85 -8.92 -1.13
N HIS A 151 7.53 -7.92 -1.75
CA HIS A 151 7.10 -7.33 -3.01
C HIS A 151 7.12 -8.34 -4.16
N GLY A 152 8.18 -9.14 -4.26
CA GLY A 152 8.29 -10.20 -5.25
C GLY A 152 7.18 -11.24 -5.11
N THR A 153 6.86 -11.64 -3.88
CA THR A 153 5.78 -12.57 -3.58
C THR A 153 4.42 -12.03 -4.02
N VAL A 154 4.11 -10.78 -3.70
CA VAL A 154 2.88 -10.12 -4.21
C VAL A 154 2.85 -10.15 -5.74
N GLY A 155 3.97 -9.80 -6.40
CA GLY A 155 4.07 -9.80 -7.85
C GLY A 155 3.82 -11.18 -8.46
N ILE A 156 4.40 -12.23 -7.88
CA ILE A 156 4.24 -13.61 -8.34
C ILE A 156 2.80 -14.10 -8.14
N LEU A 157 2.24 -13.92 -6.94
CA LEU A 157 0.88 -14.38 -6.62
C LEU A 157 -0.20 -13.65 -7.44
N ARG A 158 0.07 -12.45 -7.94
CA ARG A 158 -0.85 -11.69 -8.80
C ARG A 158 -0.76 -12.07 -10.28
N ARG A 159 0.22 -12.86 -10.70
CA ARG A 159 0.39 -13.23 -12.12
C ARG A 159 -0.69 -14.19 -12.61
N LYS A 160 -1.47 -13.74 -13.60
CA LYS A 160 -2.58 -14.51 -14.17
C LYS A 160 -2.14 -15.75 -14.94
N ASP A 161 -0.97 -15.70 -15.58
CA ASP A 161 -0.38 -16.83 -16.33
C ASP A 161 0.01 -17.98 -15.40
N LEU A 162 0.61 -17.68 -14.24
CA LEU A 162 0.94 -18.67 -13.23
C LEU A 162 -0.33 -19.25 -12.56
N ARG A 163 -1.35 -18.42 -12.32
CA ARG A 163 -2.63 -18.87 -11.77
C ARG A 163 -3.42 -19.83 -12.69
N ARG A 164 -3.24 -19.73 -14.02
CA ARG A 164 -3.91 -20.64 -14.97
C ARG A 164 -3.39 -22.07 -14.87
N ASN A 165 -2.12 -22.24 -14.66
CA ASN A 165 -1.47 -23.56 -14.54
C ASN A 165 -1.51 -24.10 -13.11
N ARG A 166 -2.17 -23.42 -12.18
CA ARG A 166 -2.29 -23.65 -10.73
C ARG A 166 -1.22 -24.61 -10.21
N ASP A 167 -0.02 -24.08 -10.12
CA ASP A 167 1.03 -24.73 -9.36
C ASP A 167 0.53 -24.83 -7.91
N LYS A 168 0.43 -26.04 -7.40
CA LYS A 168 -0.03 -26.31 -6.02
C LYS A 168 0.81 -25.56 -4.99
N SER A 169 2.08 -25.27 -5.33
CA SER A 169 2.98 -24.49 -4.49
C SER A 169 2.52 -23.04 -4.33
N LEU A 170 2.00 -22.40 -5.38
CA LEU A 170 1.46 -21.03 -5.30
C LEU A 170 0.17 -20.97 -4.48
N GLU A 171 -0.70 -21.97 -4.63
CA GLU A 171 -1.91 -22.08 -3.83
C GLU A 171 -1.56 -22.30 -2.35
N TRP A 172 -0.56 -23.14 -2.08
CA TRP A 172 -0.07 -23.36 -0.73
C TRP A 172 0.53 -22.07 -0.13
N ILE A 173 1.39 -21.35 -0.86
CA ILE A 173 1.97 -20.07 -0.43
C ILE A 173 0.87 -19.07 -0.08
N GLU A 174 -0.14 -18.87 -0.95
CA GLU A 174 -1.24 -17.93 -0.73
C GLU A 174 -2.03 -18.24 0.55
N ASN A 175 -2.15 -19.53 0.88
CA ASN A 175 -2.88 -19.98 2.06
C ASN A 175 -2.04 -20.06 3.34
N ASN A 176 -0.68 -20.06 3.23
CA ASN A 176 0.24 -20.29 4.35
C ASN A 176 1.36 -19.23 4.35
N LEU A 177 1.01 -17.94 4.23
CA LEU A 177 1.98 -16.87 4.06
C LEU A 177 2.98 -16.74 5.21
N GLU A 178 2.54 -16.95 6.46
CA GLU A 178 3.44 -16.87 7.62
C GLU A 178 4.48 -17.99 7.58
N GLU A 179 4.04 -19.23 7.39
CA GLU A 179 4.94 -20.38 7.28
C GLU A 179 5.91 -20.25 6.09
N TYR A 180 5.41 -19.76 4.95
CA TYR A 180 6.24 -19.47 3.79
C TYR A 180 7.35 -18.46 4.11
N LEU A 181 7.01 -17.38 4.81
CA LEU A 181 7.98 -16.35 5.19
C LEU A 181 8.99 -16.88 6.22
N GLU A 182 8.56 -17.68 7.19
CA GLU A 182 9.46 -18.34 8.14
C GLU A 182 10.47 -19.26 7.45
N MET A 183 10.03 -19.99 6.42
CA MET A 183 10.90 -20.88 5.65
C MET A 183 11.91 -20.15 4.77
N THR A 184 11.59 -18.95 4.27
CA THR A 184 12.33 -18.34 3.16
C THR A 184 13.04 -17.05 3.52
N THR A 185 12.51 -16.28 4.45
CA THR A 185 12.93 -14.89 4.69
C THR A 185 13.70 -14.73 6.00
N PHE A 186 13.45 -15.59 6.99
CA PHE A 186 13.97 -15.48 8.36
C PHE A 186 14.91 -16.61 8.79
N ARG A 187 15.45 -17.34 7.82
CA ARG A 187 16.51 -18.32 8.05
C ARG A 187 17.89 -17.73 7.87
#